data_bfa7f511bf3e0931c9c1b34a84d38162
#
_entry.id   bfa7f511bf3e0931c9c1b34a84d38162
#
_cell.length_a   1.000
_cell.length_b   1.000
_cell.length_c   1.000
_cell.angle_alpha   90.00
_cell.angle_beta   90.00
_cell.angle_gamma   90.00
#
_symmetry.space_group_name_H-M   'P 1'
#
loop_
_entity.id
_entity.type
_entity.pdbx_description
1 polymer ?
#
loop_
_entity_poly.entity_id
_entity_poly.type
_entity_poly.pdbx_seq_one_letter_code
_entity_poly.pdbx_strand_id
1 'polypeptide(L)'
;CVGAEHCRFGTQLAMDMGVKLEKMLFDMYSPHKVKLAVSGCPRNCAEAGIKDVGVIGVDSGYELYVGGNGGIKTEVAQFFVKVSNDDEVMEYAGAFLQLYREEAFYLERTCHYLERVGLDHAKSRVVDDEENRKALHGRLLAELKDAKDPWAERIAGVEKNEYETLSV
;
A
#
# COMPACT_ATOMS: atom_id res chain seq x y z
N CYS A 1 12.21 -1.13 6.02
CA CYS A 1 13.46 -1.10 6.79
C CYS A 1 13.18 -1.43 8.26
N VAL A 2 14.23 -1.53 9.10
CA VAL A 2 14.08 -1.93 10.53
C VAL A 2 13.50 -0.84 11.45
N GLY A 3 13.37 0.41 10.98
CA GLY A 3 12.72 1.49 11.73
C GLY A 3 13.41 1.89 13.03
N ALA A 4 12.69 2.68 13.84
CA ALA A 4 13.19 3.23 15.11
C ALA A 4 13.53 2.16 16.16
N GLU A 5 12.96 0.97 16.05
CA GLU A 5 13.21 -0.10 17.02
C GLU A 5 14.67 -0.59 16.99
N HIS A 6 15.28 -0.66 15.79
CA HIS A 6 16.61 -1.22 15.60
C HIS A 6 17.61 -0.27 14.90
N CYS A 7 17.17 0.92 14.51
CA CYS A 7 18.01 1.88 13.80
C CYS A 7 18.10 3.22 14.56
N ARG A 8 19.31 3.65 14.90
CA ARG A 8 19.55 4.94 15.60
C ARG A 8 19.04 6.17 14.84
N PHE A 9 18.78 6.05 13.54
CA PHE A 9 18.27 7.12 12.70
C PHE A 9 16.76 7.00 12.44
N GLY A 10 16.14 5.90 12.91
CA GLY A 10 14.69 5.69 12.74
C GLY A 10 13.91 6.72 13.54
N THR A 11 12.90 7.32 12.92
CA THR A 11 11.94 8.23 13.58
C THR A 11 10.62 7.52 13.86
N GLN A 12 10.30 6.46 13.07
CA GLN A 12 9.05 5.70 13.18
C GLN A 12 9.29 4.18 13.11
N LEU A 13 8.34 3.40 13.63
CA LEU A 13 8.33 1.93 13.63
C LEU A 13 7.95 1.39 12.24
N ALA A 14 8.96 1.18 11.39
CA ALA A 14 8.71 0.83 10.00
C ALA A 14 8.24 -0.62 9.79
N MET A 15 8.68 -1.56 10.62
CA MET A 15 8.30 -2.97 10.49
C MET A 15 6.83 -3.17 10.84
N ASP A 16 6.37 -2.63 11.96
CA ASP A 16 4.97 -2.73 12.39
C ASP A 16 4.03 -2.12 11.35
N MET A 17 4.36 -0.94 10.83
CA MET A 17 3.59 -0.30 9.77
C MET A 17 3.56 -1.16 8.49
N GLY A 18 4.70 -1.74 8.10
CA GLY A 18 4.78 -2.63 6.94
C GLY A 18 3.88 -3.86 7.09
N VAL A 19 3.88 -4.48 8.27
CA VAL A 19 3.01 -5.64 8.58
C VAL A 19 1.53 -5.25 8.57
N LYS A 20 1.16 -4.07 9.11
CA LYS A 20 -0.22 -3.58 9.05
C LYS A 20 -0.69 -3.39 7.61
N LEU A 21 0.12 -2.73 6.77
CA LEU A 21 -0.20 -2.55 5.35
C LEU A 21 -0.33 -3.89 4.61
N GLU A 22 0.59 -4.82 4.83
CA GLU A 22 0.54 -6.15 4.23
C GLU A 22 -0.75 -6.88 4.61
N LYS A 23 -1.10 -6.92 5.89
CA LYS A 23 -2.31 -7.58 6.37
C LYS A 23 -3.59 -6.93 5.83
N MET A 24 -3.63 -5.60 5.75
CA MET A 24 -4.77 -4.90 5.18
C MET A 24 -4.98 -5.20 3.71
N LEU A 25 -3.88 -5.34 2.94
CA LEU A 25 -3.92 -5.48 1.47
C LEU A 25 -3.75 -6.92 0.99
N PHE A 26 -3.73 -7.86 1.92
CA PHE A 26 -3.63 -9.28 1.60
C PHE A 26 -4.78 -9.71 0.68
N ASP A 27 -4.44 -10.47 -0.37
CA ASP A 27 -5.39 -10.95 -1.40
C ASP A 27 -6.12 -9.85 -2.20
N MET A 28 -5.59 -8.63 -2.21
CA MET A 28 -6.15 -7.55 -3.00
C MET A 28 -5.93 -7.74 -4.50
N TYR A 29 -7.00 -7.86 -5.26
CA TYR A 29 -6.95 -7.76 -6.72
C TYR A 29 -6.68 -6.32 -7.14
N SER A 30 -5.73 -6.14 -8.07
CA SER A 30 -5.38 -4.82 -8.59
C SER A 30 -5.15 -4.87 -10.12
N PRO A 31 -5.33 -3.75 -10.84
CA PRO A 31 -5.13 -3.69 -12.30
C PRO A 31 -3.76 -4.19 -12.75
N HIS A 32 -2.72 -3.90 -11.96
CA HIS A 32 -1.37 -4.42 -12.10
C HIS A 32 -0.76 -4.64 -10.71
N LYS A 33 0.38 -5.33 -10.63
CA LYS A 33 1.10 -5.53 -9.35
C LYS A 33 1.34 -4.21 -8.63
N VAL A 34 1.13 -4.19 -7.35
CA VAL A 34 1.40 -3.07 -6.44
C VAL A 34 2.60 -3.41 -5.56
N LYS A 35 3.55 -2.50 -5.47
CA LYS A 35 4.70 -2.60 -4.57
C LYS A 35 4.59 -1.56 -3.48
N LEU A 36 4.75 -2.00 -2.25
CA LEU A 36 4.73 -1.15 -1.06
C LEU A 36 6.11 -1.11 -0.42
N ALA A 37 6.44 -0.03 0.24
CA ALA A 37 7.59 0.01 1.14
C ALA A 37 7.38 1.04 2.26
N VAL A 38 7.94 0.71 3.43
CA VAL A 38 7.96 1.60 4.58
C VAL A 38 9.41 1.87 4.99
N SER A 39 9.80 3.13 4.98
CA SER A 39 11.08 3.61 5.51
C SER A 39 10.84 4.36 6.81
N GLY A 40 11.50 3.95 7.89
CA GLY A 40 11.32 4.53 9.23
C GLY A 40 11.96 5.90 9.42
N CYS A 41 12.55 6.51 8.40
CA CYS A 41 13.09 7.87 8.42
C CYS A 41 13.32 8.40 7.00
N PRO A 42 13.60 9.71 6.82
CA PRO A 42 13.80 10.34 5.50
C PRO A 42 15.00 9.81 4.70
N ARG A 43 15.87 8.98 5.29
CA ARG A 43 16.98 8.31 4.55
C ARG A 43 16.48 7.30 3.52
N ASN A 44 15.20 6.92 3.59
CA ASN A 44 14.52 6.12 2.58
C ASN A 44 15.21 4.78 2.22
N CYS A 45 15.79 4.10 3.20
CA CYS A 45 16.57 2.87 2.99
C CYS A 45 15.76 1.70 2.40
N ALA A 46 14.43 1.71 2.54
CA ALA A 46 13.54 0.72 1.92
C ALA A 46 13.06 1.15 0.52
N GLU A 47 13.63 2.21 -0.03
CA GLU A 47 13.29 2.72 -1.37
C GLU A 47 11.79 3.05 -1.55
N ALA A 48 11.14 3.54 -0.48
CA ALA A 48 9.73 3.93 -0.50
C ALA A 48 9.44 4.98 -1.60
N GLY A 49 10.39 5.86 -1.89
CA GLY A 49 10.27 6.89 -2.93
C GLY A 49 10.23 6.40 -4.38
N ILE A 50 10.29 5.08 -4.63
CA ILE A 50 10.14 4.48 -5.96
C ILE A 50 9.14 3.32 -5.96
N LYS A 51 8.19 3.32 -5.04
CA LYS A 51 7.15 2.29 -4.93
C LYS A 51 5.79 2.85 -5.34
N ASP A 52 4.87 1.95 -5.66
CA ASP A 52 3.49 2.31 -6.01
C ASP A 52 2.82 3.07 -4.86
N VAL A 53 3.04 2.62 -3.62
CA VAL A 53 2.78 3.37 -2.40
C VAL A 53 4.00 3.27 -1.49
N GLY A 54 4.57 4.40 -1.15
CA GLY A 54 5.71 4.53 -0.24
C GLY A 54 5.34 5.30 1.00
N VAL A 55 5.75 4.81 2.17
CA VAL A 55 5.57 5.46 3.46
C VAL A 55 6.93 5.79 4.04
N ILE A 56 7.16 7.04 4.38
CA ILE A 56 8.42 7.52 4.94
C ILE A 56 8.15 8.15 6.32
N GLY A 57 8.77 7.59 7.35
CA GLY A 57 8.70 8.13 8.70
C GLY A 57 9.40 9.49 8.81
N VAL A 58 8.77 10.43 9.49
CA VAL A 58 9.31 11.73 9.88
C VAL A 58 9.05 11.96 11.37
N ASP A 59 9.67 12.95 11.99
CA ASP A 59 9.53 13.20 13.44
C ASP A 59 8.07 13.39 13.88
N SER A 60 7.24 13.95 13.00
CA SER A 60 5.83 14.27 13.27
C SER A 60 4.82 13.25 12.71
N GLY A 61 5.25 12.04 12.37
CA GLY A 61 4.39 11.01 11.78
C GLY A 61 4.94 10.42 10.49
N TYR A 62 4.17 10.44 9.41
CA TYR A 62 4.55 9.82 8.15
C TYR A 62 4.25 10.73 6.95
N GLU A 63 5.04 10.56 5.91
CA GLU A 63 4.77 11.09 4.56
C GLU A 63 4.46 9.93 3.63
N LEU A 64 3.35 10.03 2.91
CA LEU A 64 2.96 9.09 1.87
C LEU A 64 3.36 9.61 0.50
N TYR A 65 3.90 8.72 -0.30
CA TYR A 65 4.29 8.94 -1.69
C TYR A 65 3.61 7.91 -2.58
N VAL A 66 3.15 8.31 -3.76
CA VAL A 66 2.40 7.44 -4.67
C VAL A 66 2.93 7.51 -6.10
N GLY A 67 2.65 6.46 -6.88
CA GLY A 67 2.95 6.41 -8.31
C GLY A 67 4.43 6.21 -8.66
N GLY A 68 5.23 5.65 -7.75
CA GLY A 68 6.59 5.26 -8.07
C GLY A 68 6.66 3.94 -8.84
N ASN A 69 7.78 3.72 -9.51
CA ASN A 69 8.08 2.47 -10.20
C ASN A 69 9.57 2.12 -10.09
N GLY A 70 9.91 1.12 -9.29
CA GLY A 70 11.25 0.51 -9.26
C GLY A 70 11.33 -0.62 -10.28
N GLY A 71 11.34 -0.32 -11.56
CA GLY A 71 11.40 -1.26 -12.67
C GLY A 71 12.46 -0.87 -13.70
N ILE A 72 12.35 -1.39 -14.96
CA ILE A 72 13.26 -1.06 -16.07
C ILE A 72 13.32 0.46 -16.28
N LYS A 73 12.17 1.11 -16.31
CA LYS A 73 12.07 2.58 -16.25
C LYS A 73 11.74 2.96 -14.82
N THR A 74 12.66 3.56 -14.11
CA THR A 74 12.46 4.02 -12.74
C THR A 74 11.70 5.34 -12.74
N GLU A 75 10.58 5.38 -12.00
CA GLU A 75 9.79 6.58 -11.77
C GLU A 75 9.81 6.91 -10.28
N VAL A 76 10.03 8.19 -9.97
CA VAL A 76 10.01 8.69 -8.60
C VAL A 76 8.56 8.87 -8.16
N ALA A 77 8.24 8.33 -6.99
CA ALA A 77 6.92 8.51 -6.38
C ALA A 77 6.70 9.99 -5.99
N GLN A 78 5.48 10.45 -6.18
CA GLN A 78 5.12 11.84 -5.92
C GLN A 78 4.56 11.98 -4.50
N PHE A 79 4.92 13.07 -3.81
CA PHE A 79 4.39 13.37 -2.48
C PHE A 79 2.86 13.49 -2.52
N PHE A 80 2.20 12.70 -1.68
CA PHE A 80 0.75 12.62 -1.64
C PHE A 80 0.18 13.40 -0.45
N VAL A 81 0.52 12.98 0.76
CA VAL A 81 0.03 13.58 1.99
C VAL A 81 0.98 13.33 3.16
N LYS A 82 0.93 14.19 4.17
CA LYS A 82 1.56 14.00 5.47
C LYS A 82 0.49 13.69 6.51
N VAL A 83 0.73 12.68 7.33
CA VAL A 83 -0.20 12.18 8.34
C VAL A 83 0.50 11.98 9.69
N SER A 84 -0.26 11.92 10.76
CA SER A 84 0.27 11.95 12.13
C SER A 84 0.38 10.58 12.80
N ASN A 85 -0.39 9.60 12.32
CA ASN A 85 -0.52 8.28 12.96
C ASN A 85 -0.73 7.15 11.95
N ASP A 86 -0.68 5.93 12.46
CA ASP A 86 -0.77 4.70 11.67
C ASP A 86 -2.15 4.54 11.00
N ASP A 87 -3.23 4.90 11.70
CA ASP A 87 -4.59 4.73 11.18
C ASP A 87 -4.82 5.63 9.96
N GLU A 88 -4.29 6.84 10.00
CA GLU A 88 -4.30 7.74 8.84
C GLU A 88 -3.48 7.16 7.67
N VAL A 89 -2.29 6.57 7.93
CA VAL A 89 -1.52 5.89 6.86
C VAL A 89 -2.36 4.83 6.18
N MET A 90 -3.05 3.98 6.98
CA MET A 90 -3.89 2.90 6.47
C MET A 90 -5.07 3.43 5.65
N GLU A 91 -5.75 4.47 6.15
CA GLU A 91 -6.88 5.09 5.47
C GLU A 91 -6.48 5.72 4.12
N TYR A 92 -5.42 6.55 4.11
CA TYR A 92 -4.98 7.22 2.89
C TYR A 92 -4.39 6.25 1.86
N ALA A 93 -3.58 5.28 2.30
CA ALA A 93 -3.02 4.26 1.40
C ALA A 93 -4.12 3.37 0.81
N GLY A 94 -5.05 2.92 1.65
CA GLY A 94 -6.18 2.11 1.21
C GLY A 94 -7.12 2.85 0.27
N ALA A 95 -7.44 4.11 0.57
CA ALA A 95 -8.28 4.95 -0.29
C ALA A 95 -7.62 5.22 -1.66
N PHE A 96 -6.31 5.52 -1.70
CA PHE A 96 -5.58 5.69 -2.96
C PHE A 96 -5.59 4.41 -3.79
N LEU A 97 -5.34 3.26 -3.17
CA LEU A 97 -5.34 1.97 -3.88
C LEU A 97 -6.73 1.60 -4.38
N GLN A 98 -7.79 1.90 -3.63
CA GLN A 98 -9.15 1.67 -4.08
C GLN A 98 -9.51 2.59 -5.25
N LEU A 99 -9.15 3.88 -5.20
CA LEU A 99 -9.33 4.80 -6.32
C LEU A 99 -8.62 4.30 -7.57
N TYR A 100 -7.36 3.87 -7.44
CA TYR A 100 -6.59 3.27 -8.52
C TYR A 100 -7.28 2.02 -9.09
N ARG A 101 -7.82 1.15 -8.25
CA ARG A 101 -8.54 -0.07 -8.68
C ARG A 101 -9.80 0.25 -9.47
N GLU A 102 -10.52 1.32 -9.09
CA GLU A 102 -11.77 1.72 -9.74
C GLU A 102 -11.56 2.46 -11.07
N GLU A 103 -10.44 3.17 -11.23
CA GLU A 103 -10.22 4.06 -12.38
C GLU A 103 -9.14 3.58 -13.36
N ALA A 104 -8.22 2.69 -12.94
CA ALA A 104 -7.12 2.26 -13.79
C ALA A 104 -7.53 1.19 -14.79
N PHE A 105 -6.86 1.20 -15.94
CA PHE A 105 -7.03 0.17 -16.96
C PHE A 105 -6.30 -1.12 -16.60
N TYR A 106 -6.73 -2.23 -17.17
CA TYR A 106 -6.03 -3.51 -17.01
C TYR A 106 -4.57 -3.40 -17.45
N LEU A 107 -3.65 -3.87 -16.61
CA LEU A 107 -2.19 -3.77 -16.73
C LEU A 107 -1.61 -2.34 -16.62
N GLU A 108 -2.40 -1.34 -16.26
CA GLU A 108 -1.89 0.00 -15.99
C GLU A 108 -1.24 0.06 -14.61
N ARG A 109 0.04 0.49 -14.53
CA ARG A 109 0.75 0.74 -13.27
C ARG A 109 0.29 2.05 -12.63
N THR A 110 0.45 2.18 -11.34
CA THR A 110 0.11 3.41 -10.60
C THR A 110 0.81 4.66 -11.14
N CYS A 111 2.06 4.54 -11.60
CA CYS A 111 2.78 5.66 -12.23
C CYS A 111 2.11 6.11 -13.53
N HIS A 112 1.71 5.17 -14.39
CA HIS A 112 1.02 5.49 -15.65
C HIS A 112 -0.42 6.00 -15.40
N TYR A 113 -1.10 5.43 -14.39
CA TYR A 113 -2.39 5.94 -13.95
C TYR A 113 -2.29 7.42 -13.55
N LEU A 114 -1.32 7.78 -12.70
CA LEU A 114 -1.11 9.18 -12.30
C LEU A 114 -0.59 10.06 -13.43
N GLU A 115 0.17 9.52 -14.39
CA GLU A 115 0.56 10.25 -15.60
C GLU A 115 -0.69 10.60 -16.44
N ARG A 116 -1.67 9.70 -16.51
CA ARG A 116 -2.91 9.88 -17.27
C ARG A 116 -3.91 10.81 -16.60
N VAL A 117 -4.17 10.63 -15.31
CA VAL A 117 -5.23 11.39 -14.60
C VAL A 117 -4.71 12.61 -13.87
N GLY A 118 -3.42 12.65 -13.57
CA GLY A 118 -2.77 13.68 -12.77
C GLY A 118 -2.80 13.40 -11.25
N LEU A 119 -1.75 13.83 -10.55
CA LEU A 119 -1.69 13.73 -9.09
C LEU A 119 -2.79 14.56 -8.41
N ASP A 120 -3.11 15.72 -8.97
CA ASP A 120 -4.13 16.63 -8.42
C ASP A 120 -5.51 15.97 -8.43
N HIS A 121 -5.84 15.15 -9.45
CA HIS A 121 -7.06 14.36 -9.46
C HIS A 121 -7.10 13.40 -8.26
N ALA A 122 -6.04 12.62 -8.06
CA ALA A 122 -5.98 11.68 -6.94
C ALA A 122 -6.04 12.41 -5.57
N LYS A 123 -5.38 13.57 -5.45
CA LYS A 123 -5.42 14.39 -4.22
C LYS A 123 -6.82 14.95 -3.97
N SER A 124 -7.48 15.50 -4.97
CA SER A 124 -8.84 16.04 -4.82
C SER A 124 -9.86 14.99 -4.37
N ARG A 125 -9.65 13.71 -4.78
CA ARG A 125 -10.55 12.60 -4.46
C ARG A 125 -10.25 11.95 -3.10
N VAL A 126 -9.01 12.00 -2.64
CA VAL A 126 -8.55 11.27 -1.44
C VAL A 126 -8.11 12.21 -0.33
N VAL A 127 -7.36 13.29 -0.66
CA VAL A 127 -6.80 14.19 0.36
C VAL A 127 -7.80 15.28 0.72
N ASP A 128 -8.38 15.93 -0.28
CA ASP A 128 -9.24 17.10 -0.09
C ASP A 128 -10.69 16.72 0.22
N ASP A 129 -11.12 15.51 -0.14
CA ASP A 129 -12.47 14.98 0.09
C ASP A 129 -12.44 13.85 1.13
N GLU A 130 -12.64 14.22 2.39
CA GLU A 130 -12.63 13.28 3.51
C GLU A 130 -13.76 12.24 3.43
N GLU A 131 -14.95 12.65 3.00
CA GLU A 131 -16.09 11.75 2.88
C GLU A 131 -15.82 10.68 1.81
N ASN A 132 -15.35 11.09 0.64
CA ASN A 132 -14.98 10.17 -0.43
C ASN A 132 -13.81 9.27 -0.04
N ARG A 133 -12.79 9.79 0.66
CA ARG A 133 -11.68 8.99 1.19
C ARG A 133 -12.17 7.87 2.09
N LYS A 134 -13.01 8.18 3.07
CA LYS A 134 -13.59 7.18 3.97
C LYS A 134 -14.45 6.16 3.23
N ALA A 135 -15.20 6.60 2.24
CA ALA A 135 -16.01 5.72 1.40
C ALA A 135 -15.13 4.77 0.56
N LEU A 136 -14.04 5.28 -0.05
CA LEU A 136 -13.07 4.47 -0.78
C LEU A 136 -12.42 3.42 0.13
N HIS A 137 -11.89 3.85 1.27
CA HIS A 137 -11.27 2.93 2.23
C HIS A 137 -12.27 1.90 2.75
N GLY A 138 -13.51 2.31 3.04
CA GLY A 138 -14.57 1.39 3.47
C GLY A 138 -14.92 0.34 2.41
N ARG A 139 -14.95 0.70 1.11
CA ARG A 139 -15.17 -0.26 0.01
C ARG A 139 -14.03 -1.27 -0.10
N LEU A 140 -12.77 -0.81 0.03
CA LEU A 140 -11.62 -1.70 0.05
C LEU A 140 -11.74 -2.73 1.18
N LEU A 141 -11.97 -2.27 2.40
CA LEU A 141 -12.09 -3.16 3.56
C LEU A 141 -13.28 -4.12 3.46
N ALA A 142 -14.40 -3.68 2.90
CA ALA A 142 -15.57 -4.53 2.69
C ALA A 142 -15.28 -5.66 1.70
N GLU A 143 -14.52 -5.39 0.64
CA GLU A 143 -14.14 -6.40 -0.35
C GLU A 143 -13.12 -7.40 0.20
N LEU A 144 -12.17 -6.93 1.01
CA LEU A 144 -11.12 -7.78 1.59
C LEU A 144 -11.57 -8.53 2.85
N LYS A 145 -12.78 -8.27 3.36
CA LYS A 145 -13.30 -8.87 4.59
C LYS A 145 -13.31 -10.41 4.56
N ASP A 146 -13.60 -10.96 3.39
CA ASP A 146 -13.71 -12.41 3.19
C ASP A 146 -12.41 -13.02 2.64
N ALA A 147 -11.34 -12.23 2.50
CA ALA A 147 -10.03 -12.72 2.13
C ALA A 147 -9.51 -13.72 3.17
N LYS A 148 -9.12 -14.90 2.70
CA LYS A 148 -8.63 -15.97 3.56
C LYS A 148 -7.14 -16.14 3.39
N ASP A 149 -6.41 -16.21 4.50
CA ASP A 149 -5.00 -16.57 4.49
C ASP A 149 -4.86 -18.10 4.36
N PRO A 150 -4.38 -18.63 3.20
CA PRO A 150 -4.23 -20.06 2.99
C PRO A 150 -3.28 -20.71 4.00
N TRP A 151 -2.28 -19.97 4.49
CA TRP A 151 -1.36 -20.47 5.50
C TRP A 151 -2.01 -20.58 6.88
N ALA A 152 -2.83 -19.60 7.27
CA ALA A 152 -3.60 -19.67 8.50
C ALA A 152 -4.58 -20.86 8.48
N GLU A 153 -5.26 -21.09 7.35
CA GLU A 153 -6.14 -22.24 7.16
C GLU A 153 -5.37 -23.57 7.27
N ARG A 154 -4.18 -23.66 6.65
CA ARG A 154 -3.33 -24.84 6.73
C ARG A 154 -2.84 -25.10 8.15
N ILE A 155 -2.42 -24.07 8.88
CA ILE A 155 -1.99 -24.17 10.29
C ILE A 155 -3.18 -24.61 11.17
N ALA A 156 -4.37 -24.12 10.88
CA ALA A 156 -5.61 -24.51 11.57
C ALA A 156 -6.10 -25.94 11.24
N GLY A 157 -5.41 -26.64 10.33
CA GLY A 157 -5.76 -28.02 9.93
C GLY A 157 -6.95 -28.10 8.99
N VAL A 158 -7.30 -27.04 8.30
CA VAL A 158 -8.30 -27.07 7.24
C VAL A 158 -7.66 -27.73 6.02
N GLU A 159 -7.91 -29.01 5.83
CA GLU A 159 -7.48 -29.73 4.63
C GLU A 159 -8.31 -29.26 3.43
N LYS A 160 -7.64 -28.63 2.48
CA LYS A 160 -8.18 -28.38 1.15
C LYS A 160 -7.54 -29.39 0.20
N ASN A 161 -8.35 -30.13 -0.54
CA ASN A 161 -7.92 -31.04 -1.61
C ASN A 161 -7.39 -30.29 -2.85
N GLU A 162 -6.99 -29.04 -2.69
CA GLU A 162 -6.49 -28.18 -3.77
C GLU A 162 -5.11 -28.64 -4.32
N TYR A 163 -4.44 -29.54 -3.61
CA TYR A 163 -3.10 -30.05 -3.95
C TYR A 163 -3.07 -31.57 -4.04
N GLU A 164 -4.12 -32.20 -4.56
CA GLU A 164 -4.02 -33.59 -4.91
C GLU A 164 -2.88 -33.81 -5.90
N THR A 165 -1.95 -34.70 -5.53
CA THR A 165 -0.86 -35.09 -6.44
C THR A 165 -1.49 -35.70 -7.70
N LEU A 166 -1.24 -35.07 -8.85
CA LEU A 166 -1.61 -35.68 -10.12
C LEU A 166 -0.92 -37.06 -10.19
N SER A 167 -1.71 -38.12 -10.17
CA SER A 167 -1.22 -39.45 -10.47
C SER A 167 -0.75 -39.50 -11.93
N VAL A 168 0.54 -39.57 -12.15
CA VAL A 168 1.17 -39.82 -13.47
C VAL A 168 0.94 -41.23 -13.90
#